data_cf48a844104826155fce38cc7b6642cd
#
_entry.id   cf48a844104826155fce38cc7b6642cd
#
_cell.length_a   1.000
_cell.length_b   1.000
_cell.length_c   1.000
_cell.angle_alpha   90.00
_cell.angle_beta   90.00
_cell.angle_gamma   90.00
#
_symmetry.space_group_name_H-M   'P 1'
#
loop_
_entity.id
_entity.type
_entity.pdbx_description
1 polymer ?
#
loop_
_entity_poly.entity_id
_entity_poly.type
_entity_poly.pdbx_seq_one_letter_code
_entity_poly.pdbx_strand_id
1 'polypeptide(L)'
;MIHGKRLIINNDADTSAGLYLHDVSKWVLGYIIGNGWEDTTVAYTDEKYPDMEPYKGTYLTASKDASAFESLLAKTGDRMLHYESTRYDEQRLISFSSGNATDPFDYPKEIAEYFRKCARIDTEHITATDKFISGQFASYSASPYDQDYLSCMEYTTWNSLSDKKIDFSDCITPEGKRNTYRAYLRLLNEHHTMPVLAVEFGAATGRGEIQENPVTSRGLGYYSEKEQGKILVDCYEDIMAAGLSGGCVYSWQDEWFKRTWNTMYAVDLSRNIYWEDAQTNDQHFGLLAFDSGEKESVSYVDGDTSEWTDKDRVIQYEDGSFISVKYDASGVYLYLHKKDLDLENDTLYVPIDTTPKTGSTRMKNCTAEFERPADFVLILNGKDNTRLLVQDRYNPIHANYEEDITGKDPYIDPPARNSAVFENICMVLRDVIGQYQDAATPLKTFESGKLYYGNGNPSASAYDSRADFICNGDDVEIRIPWQLLNFSDPSRMQIHDDYYDGNYGIEAVGIKEMFIGFGGEENTIEMGGLKLKGWENTVSYHERLKEAYQVLKTYWTGKEYE
;
A
#
# COMPACT_ATOMS: atom_id res chain seq x y z
N MET A 1 -14.49 -23.68 13.15
CA MET A 1 -14.76 -22.71 12.11
C MET A 1 -15.46 -23.35 10.92
N ILE A 2 -14.78 -24.14 10.08
CA ILE A 2 -15.32 -24.60 8.78
C ILE A 2 -16.55 -25.52 8.87
N HIS A 3 -16.74 -26.27 9.98
CA HIS A 3 -17.87 -27.20 10.17
C HIS A 3 -19.11 -26.55 10.82
N GLY A 4 -19.21 -25.23 10.87
CA GLY A 4 -20.42 -24.50 11.27
C GLY A 4 -20.94 -24.77 12.69
N LYS A 5 -20.07 -25.09 13.63
CA LYS A 5 -20.48 -25.32 15.05
C LYS A 5 -20.44 -24.02 15.82
N ARG A 6 -21.45 -23.17 15.69
CA ARG A 6 -21.67 -21.92 16.44
C ARG A 6 -20.48 -21.52 17.33
N LEU A 7 -19.41 -21.09 16.64
CA LEU A 7 -18.21 -20.58 17.26
C LEU A 7 -18.25 -19.06 17.20
N ILE A 8 -18.14 -18.42 18.36
CA ILE A 8 -18.01 -16.97 18.45
C ILE A 8 -16.58 -16.69 18.89
N ILE A 9 -15.83 -15.96 18.09
CA ILE A 9 -14.50 -15.47 18.43
C ILE A 9 -14.63 -13.96 18.65
N ASN A 10 -14.50 -13.54 19.90
CA ASN A 10 -14.51 -12.15 20.31
C ASN A 10 -13.09 -11.74 20.67
N ASN A 11 -12.36 -11.23 19.72
CA ASN A 11 -11.05 -10.66 19.96
C ASN A 11 -10.91 -9.44 19.03
N ASP A 12 -10.97 -8.24 19.60
CA ASP A 12 -10.92 -6.98 18.85
C ASP A 12 -9.60 -6.76 18.09
N ALA A 13 -8.57 -7.54 18.43
CA ALA A 13 -7.25 -7.50 17.78
C ALA A 13 -7.00 -8.68 16.83
N ASP A 14 -7.98 -9.56 16.62
CA ASP A 14 -7.80 -10.79 15.85
C ASP A 14 -8.63 -10.74 14.56
N THR A 15 -7.96 -10.89 13.41
CA THR A 15 -8.61 -10.99 12.10
C THR A 15 -9.53 -12.21 11.98
N SER A 16 -9.44 -13.18 12.89
CA SER A 16 -10.35 -14.33 12.99
C SER A 16 -11.63 -14.06 13.79
N ALA A 17 -11.80 -12.86 14.34
CA ALA A 17 -13.03 -12.49 15.06
C ALA A 17 -14.26 -12.67 14.18
N GLY A 18 -15.33 -13.21 14.75
CA GLY A 18 -16.54 -13.43 13.99
C GLY A 18 -17.46 -14.50 14.55
N LEU A 19 -18.57 -14.71 13.85
CA LEU A 19 -19.61 -15.69 14.19
C LEU A 19 -19.68 -16.77 13.10
N TYR A 20 -19.18 -17.97 13.42
CA TYR A 20 -19.09 -19.10 12.49
C TYR A 20 -20.29 -20.03 12.69
N LEU A 21 -21.32 -19.91 11.85
CA LEU A 21 -22.58 -20.64 11.95
C LEU A 21 -22.79 -21.66 10.84
N HIS A 22 -22.18 -21.45 9.68
CA HIS A 22 -22.44 -22.26 8.50
C HIS A 22 -21.35 -23.31 8.30
N ASP A 23 -21.74 -24.51 7.89
CA ASP A 23 -20.82 -25.55 7.46
C ASP A 23 -20.36 -25.27 6.03
N VAL A 24 -19.09 -24.88 5.89
CA VAL A 24 -18.43 -24.60 4.60
C VAL A 24 -17.38 -25.66 4.27
N SER A 25 -17.28 -26.72 5.08
CA SER A 25 -16.23 -27.73 4.97
C SER A 25 -16.11 -28.36 3.59
N LYS A 26 -17.22 -28.57 2.89
CA LYS A 26 -17.24 -29.13 1.53
C LYS A 26 -16.58 -28.26 0.45
N TRP A 27 -16.34 -26.98 0.74
CA TRP A 27 -15.66 -26.05 -0.18
C TRP A 27 -14.22 -25.79 0.22
N VAL A 28 -13.76 -26.33 1.36
CA VAL A 28 -12.38 -26.15 1.83
C VAL A 28 -11.50 -27.25 1.25
N LEU A 29 -10.59 -26.89 0.39
CA LEU A 29 -9.67 -27.80 -0.29
C LEU A 29 -8.50 -28.20 0.62
N GLY A 30 -7.97 -27.27 1.39
CA GLY A 30 -6.79 -27.47 2.23
C GLY A 30 -6.61 -26.40 3.28
N TYR A 31 -5.56 -26.56 4.07
CA TYR A 31 -5.15 -25.63 5.11
C TYR A 31 -3.76 -25.10 4.82
N ILE A 32 -3.59 -23.81 4.98
CA ILE A 32 -2.30 -23.15 4.96
C ILE A 32 -2.01 -22.69 6.37
N ILE A 33 -0.94 -23.20 6.98
CA ILE A 33 -0.53 -22.87 8.33
C ILE A 33 0.56 -21.79 8.25
N GLY A 34 0.27 -20.66 8.86
CA GLY A 34 1.16 -19.49 8.90
C GLY A 34 0.99 -18.58 7.72
N ASN A 35 1.50 -17.37 7.91
CA ASN A 35 1.62 -16.34 6.89
C ASN A 35 2.71 -15.35 7.35
N GLY A 36 3.79 -15.22 6.57
CA GLY A 36 4.84 -14.24 6.85
C GLY A 36 5.49 -14.42 8.23
N TRP A 37 6.10 -15.57 8.48
CA TRP A 37 6.83 -15.79 9.73
C TRP A 37 7.94 -14.76 9.89
N GLU A 38 7.99 -14.12 11.06
CA GLU A 38 9.12 -13.30 11.46
C GLU A 38 10.36 -14.19 11.60
N ASP A 39 11.40 -13.91 10.84
CA ASP A 39 12.65 -14.70 10.85
C ASP A 39 13.32 -14.73 12.22
N THR A 40 13.26 -13.62 12.97
CA THR A 40 13.74 -13.55 14.36
C THR A 40 12.99 -14.48 15.30
N THR A 41 11.69 -14.69 15.11
CA THR A 41 10.89 -15.65 15.89
C THR A 41 11.29 -17.09 15.58
N VAL A 42 11.57 -17.40 14.31
CA VAL A 42 12.06 -18.69 13.87
C VAL A 42 13.43 -18.95 14.46
N ALA A 43 14.40 -18.03 14.25
CA ALA A 43 15.76 -18.11 14.78
C ALA A 43 15.79 -18.27 16.31
N TYR A 44 15.01 -17.46 17.04
CA TYR A 44 14.89 -17.58 18.50
C TYR A 44 14.41 -18.95 18.94
N THR A 45 13.45 -19.53 18.22
CA THR A 45 12.92 -20.86 18.55
C THR A 45 13.99 -21.94 18.36
N ASP A 46 14.71 -21.87 17.25
CA ASP A 46 15.77 -22.83 16.91
C ASP A 46 16.95 -22.72 17.87
N GLU A 47 17.38 -21.51 18.24
CA GLU A 47 18.43 -21.27 19.23
C GLU A 47 18.02 -21.73 20.65
N LYS A 48 16.77 -21.55 21.01
CA LYS A 48 16.28 -21.92 22.35
C LYS A 48 16.13 -23.42 22.54
N TYR A 49 15.88 -24.15 21.48
CA TYR A 49 15.62 -25.59 21.52
C TYR A 49 16.52 -26.38 20.56
N PRO A 50 17.86 -26.21 20.62
CA PRO A 50 18.79 -26.81 19.65
C PRO A 50 18.82 -28.34 19.67
N ASP A 51 18.49 -28.94 20.82
CA ASP A 51 18.49 -30.38 21.02
C ASP A 51 17.08 -31.00 20.96
N MET A 52 16.11 -30.27 20.34
CA MET A 52 14.76 -30.79 20.20
C MET A 52 14.77 -32.01 19.27
N GLU A 53 14.29 -33.16 19.78
CA GLU A 53 14.11 -34.34 18.94
C GLU A 53 13.07 -34.06 17.84
N PRO A 54 13.32 -34.48 16.60
CA PRO A 54 12.39 -34.31 15.49
C PRO A 54 11.04 -34.92 15.81
N TYR A 55 9.97 -34.18 15.54
CA TYR A 55 8.61 -34.61 15.83
C TYR A 55 8.23 -35.84 15.03
N LYS A 56 7.62 -36.84 15.71
CA LYS A 56 7.07 -38.06 15.11
C LYS A 56 5.59 -38.16 15.39
N GLY A 57 4.77 -37.82 14.39
CA GLY A 57 3.32 -37.81 14.50
C GLY A 57 2.65 -39.00 13.84
N THR A 58 1.34 -38.95 13.79
CA THR A 58 0.49 -39.97 13.14
C THR A 58 0.40 -39.71 11.63
N TYR A 59 0.28 -38.47 11.22
CA TYR A 59 0.06 -38.02 9.84
C TYR A 59 1.27 -37.30 9.27
N LEU A 60 1.99 -36.54 10.10
CA LEU A 60 3.18 -35.79 9.73
C LEU A 60 4.34 -36.14 10.66
N THR A 61 5.53 -36.15 10.12
CA THR A 61 6.78 -36.33 10.87
C THR A 61 7.82 -35.35 10.39
N ALA A 62 8.65 -34.84 11.31
CA ALA A 62 9.81 -34.04 10.97
C ALA A 62 11.01 -34.96 10.66
N SER A 63 11.82 -34.63 9.66
CA SER A 63 13.06 -35.31 9.32
C SER A 63 14.12 -35.08 10.40
N LYS A 64 15.22 -35.81 10.31
CA LYS A 64 16.37 -35.62 11.23
C LYS A 64 17.07 -34.25 11.05
N ASP A 65 16.90 -33.63 9.90
CA ASP A 65 17.50 -32.35 9.53
C ASP A 65 16.58 -31.15 9.84
N ALA A 66 15.36 -31.45 10.34
CA ALA A 66 14.38 -30.42 10.70
C ALA A 66 14.83 -29.58 11.90
N SER A 67 14.64 -28.29 11.82
CA SER A 67 14.83 -27.36 12.92
C SER A 67 13.76 -27.55 14.03
N ALA A 68 13.98 -26.91 15.17
CA ALA A 68 12.98 -26.90 16.24
C ALA A 68 11.67 -26.25 15.80
N PHE A 69 11.74 -25.18 15.02
CA PHE A 69 10.55 -24.51 14.49
C PHE A 69 9.81 -25.38 13.46
N GLU A 70 10.51 -26.06 12.56
CA GLU A 70 9.93 -27.01 11.61
C GLU A 70 9.28 -28.20 12.32
N SER A 71 9.91 -28.70 13.39
CA SER A 71 9.30 -29.73 14.27
C SER A 71 8.01 -29.24 14.94
N LEU A 72 7.95 -27.98 15.33
CA LEU A 72 6.74 -27.34 15.86
C LEU A 72 5.64 -27.25 14.79
N LEU A 73 6.00 -26.86 13.56
CA LEU A 73 5.06 -26.84 12.43
C LEU A 73 4.52 -28.23 12.12
N ALA A 74 5.38 -29.24 12.03
CA ALA A 74 4.97 -30.64 11.85
C ALA A 74 3.99 -31.10 12.93
N LYS A 75 4.26 -30.79 14.19
CA LYS A 75 3.38 -31.10 15.33
C LYS A 75 2.04 -30.38 15.25
N THR A 76 2.03 -29.14 14.80
CA THR A 76 0.80 -28.34 14.67
C THR A 76 -0.08 -28.91 13.57
N GLY A 77 0.49 -29.18 12.40
CA GLY A 77 -0.21 -29.81 11.27
C GLY A 77 -0.74 -31.22 11.61
N ASP A 78 0.08 -32.07 12.25
CA ASP A 78 -0.34 -33.40 12.68
C ASP A 78 -1.52 -33.36 13.61
N ARG A 79 -1.54 -32.46 14.60
CA ARG A 79 -2.65 -32.26 15.51
C ARG A 79 -3.93 -31.80 14.82
N MET A 80 -3.81 -30.94 13.85
CA MET A 80 -4.94 -30.45 13.07
C MET A 80 -5.54 -31.58 12.21
N LEU A 81 -4.70 -32.35 11.51
CA LEU A 81 -5.12 -33.54 10.75
C LEU A 81 -5.71 -34.61 11.64
N HIS A 82 -5.11 -34.84 12.83
CA HIS A 82 -5.66 -35.79 13.82
C HIS A 82 -7.06 -35.37 14.30
N TYR A 83 -7.24 -34.10 14.61
CA TYR A 83 -8.55 -33.59 15.04
C TYR A 83 -9.59 -33.76 13.93
N GLU A 84 -9.25 -33.39 12.68
CA GLU A 84 -10.16 -33.48 11.55
C GLU A 84 -10.52 -34.95 11.24
N SER A 85 -9.52 -35.84 11.14
CA SER A 85 -9.72 -37.27 10.86
C SER A 85 -10.54 -37.97 11.93
N THR A 86 -10.28 -37.69 13.23
CA THR A 86 -11.00 -38.36 14.32
C THR A 86 -12.38 -37.78 14.57
N ARG A 87 -12.60 -36.50 14.27
CA ARG A 87 -13.86 -35.81 14.58
C ARG A 87 -14.86 -35.83 13.44
N TYR A 88 -14.35 -35.78 12.19
CA TYR A 88 -15.16 -35.61 10.98
C TYR A 88 -14.94 -36.69 9.93
N ASP A 89 -14.00 -37.60 10.17
CA ASP A 89 -13.60 -38.66 9.23
C ASP A 89 -13.16 -38.09 7.87
N GLU A 90 -12.49 -36.91 7.91
CA GLU A 90 -12.04 -36.18 6.76
C GLU A 90 -10.54 -35.87 6.89
N GLN A 91 -9.88 -35.71 5.74
CA GLN A 91 -8.53 -35.14 5.62
C GLN A 91 -8.50 -34.15 4.47
N ARG A 92 -7.74 -33.08 4.63
CA ARG A 92 -7.52 -32.07 3.59
C ARG A 92 -6.05 -31.88 3.34
N LEU A 93 -5.73 -31.27 2.18
CA LEU A 93 -4.38 -30.84 1.89
C LEU A 93 -3.86 -29.92 3.01
N ILE A 94 -2.56 -29.96 3.25
CA ILE A 94 -1.92 -29.09 4.23
C ILE A 94 -0.66 -28.46 3.64
N SER A 95 -0.40 -27.23 4.04
CA SER A 95 0.83 -26.51 3.73
C SER A 95 1.29 -25.67 4.92
N PHE A 96 2.58 -25.34 4.91
CA PHE A 96 3.21 -24.41 5.83
C PHE A 96 3.73 -23.25 4.99
N SER A 97 3.11 -22.07 5.14
CA SER A 97 3.49 -20.91 4.33
C SER A 97 4.81 -20.31 4.79
N SER A 98 5.61 -19.84 3.86
CA SER A 98 6.83 -19.09 4.09
C SER A 98 6.88 -17.88 3.15
N GLY A 99 7.95 -17.12 3.19
CA GLY A 99 8.20 -15.97 2.34
C GLY A 99 9.69 -15.71 2.24
N ASN A 100 10.10 -14.64 1.57
CA ASN A 100 11.49 -14.33 1.28
C ASN A 100 12.38 -14.26 2.54
N ALA A 101 11.84 -13.74 3.66
CA ALA A 101 12.59 -13.64 4.91
C ALA A 101 12.98 -15.00 5.48
N THR A 102 12.17 -16.05 5.22
CA THR A 102 12.35 -17.40 5.78
C THR A 102 12.39 -18.50 4.72
N ASP A 103 12.61 -18.17 3.46
CA ASP A 103 12.76 -19.16 2.39
C ASP A 103 13.95 -20.12 2.66
N PRO A 104 13.99 -21.29 1.99
CA PRO A 104 14.97 -22.34 2.31
C PRO A 104 16.38 -22.05 1.79
N PHE A 105 16.63 -20.94 1.07
CA PHE A 105 17.89 -20.73 0.37
C PHE A 105 19.01 -20.17 1.24
N ASP A 106 20.25 -20.59 0.94
CA ASP A 106 21.49 -20.06 1.49
C ASP A 106 22.04 -18.97 0.57
N TYR A 107 21.72 -17.72 0.89
CA TYR A 107 22.26 -16.58 0.15
C TYR A 107 23.71 -16.28 0.53
N PRO A 108 24.48 -15.63 -0.37
CA PRO A 108 25.81 -15.11 -0.02
C PRO A 108 25.76 -14.30 1.28
N LYS A 109 26.84 -14.47 2.10
CA LYS A 109 26.88 -13.89 3.44
C LYS A 109 26.59 -12.39 3.48
N GLU A 110 27.16 -11.64 2.52
CA GLU A 110 27.00 -10.20 2.41
C GLU A 110 25.53 -9.79 2.20
N ILE A 111 24.80 -10.58 1.40
CA ILE A 111 23.37 -10.36 1.13
C ILE A 111 22.55 -10.73 2.36
N ALA A 112 22.79 -11.90 2.95
CA ALA A 112 22.08 -12.34 4.15
C ALA A 112 22.25 -11.36 5.33
N GLU A 113 23.46 -10.84 5.53
CA GLU A 113 23.75 -9.85 6.58
C GLU A 113 23.07 -8.50 6.30
N TYR A 114 23.10 -8.02 5.05
CA TYR A 114 22.45 -6.77 4.65
C TYR A 114 20.94 -6.81 4.90
N PHE A 115 20.27 -7.88 4.47
CA PHE A 115 18.84 -8.07 4.66
C PHE A 115 18.47 -8.61 6.04
N ARG A 116 19.47 -8.88 6.90
CA ARG A 116 19.28 -9.47 8.24
C ARG A 116 18.53 -10.81 8.21
N LYS A 117 18.66 -11.57 7.12
CA LYS A 117 18.06 -12.90 7.01
C LYS A 117 18.75 -13.85 7.99
N CYS A 118 18.05 -14.22 9.07
CA CYS A 118 18.61 -15.01 10.17
C CYS A 118 17.98 -16.39 10.34
N ALA A 119 16.95 -16.73 9.54
CA ALA A 119 16.28 -18.01 9.63
C ALA A 119 15.87 -18.57 8.27
N ARG A 120 15.58 -19.87 8.25
CA ARG A 120 15.03 -20.59 7.10
C ARG A 120 13.97 -21.56 7.57
N ILE A 121 12.99 -21.82 6.71
CA ILE A 121 11.98 -22.87 6.88
C ILE A 121 11.97 -23.68 5.59
N ASP A 122 12.38 -24.94 5.69
CA ASP A 122 12.32 -25.88 4.57
C ASP A 122 11.21 -26.91 4.83
N THR A 123 10.10 -26.77 4.12
CA THR A 123 8.98 -27.67 4.27
C THR A 123 9.24 -29.09 3.78
N GLU A 124 10.34 -29.34 3.03
CA GLU A 124 10.82 -30.68 2.69
C GLU A 124 11.27 -31.48 3.93
N HIS A 125 11.57 -30.79 5.04
CA HIS A 125 11.86 -31.44 6.32
C HIS A 125 10.63 -31.97 7.03
N ILE A 126 9.40 -31.66 6.53
CA ILE A 126 8.13 -32.16 7.08
C ILE A 126 7.54 -33.14 6.08
N THR A 127 7.43 -34.40 6.46
CA THR A 127 7.02 -35.47 5.56
C THR A 127 5.70 -36.11 5.98
N ALA A 128 4.89 -36.44 5.00
CA ALA A 128 3.63 -37.18 5.19
C ALA A 128 3.93 -38.65 5.53
N THR A 129 3.14 -39.24 6.46
CA THR A 129 3.12 -40.68 6.70
C THR A 129 2.10 -41.35 5.78
N ASP A 130 2.12 -42.71 5.72
CA ASP A 130 1.15 -43.49 4.96
C ASP A 130 -0.32 -43.29 5.43
N LYS A 131 -0.54 -42.70 6.60
CA LYS A 131 -1.88 -42.39 7.13
C LYS A 131 -2.42 -41.04 6.62
N PHE A 132 -1.57 -40.20 6.08
CA PHE A 132 -1.99 -38.92 5.51
C PHE A 132 -2.21 -39.10 4.01
N ILE A 133 -3.46 -39.30 3.62
CA ILE A 133 -3.83 -39.65 2.24
C ILE A 133 -4.08 -38.41 1.34
N SER A 134 -4.38 -37.26 1.91
CA SER A 134 -4.67 -36.05 1.12
C SER A 134 -3.41 -35.36 0.60
N GLY A 135 -2.29 -35.48 1.31
CA GLY A 135 -1.00 -34.95 0.88
C GLY A 135 -0.75 -33.50 1.30
N GLN A 136 0.47 -33.05 1.01
CA GLN A 136 0.93 -31.71 1.33
C GLN A 136 1.44 -30.98 0.09
N PHE A 137 1.54 -29.65 0.18
CA PHE A 137 2.11 -28.78 -0.81
C PHE A 137 2.96 -27.70 -0.14
N ALA A 138 3.93 -27.15 -0.86
CA ALA A 138 4.69 -25.98 -0.42
C ALA A 138 3.95 -24.70 -0.79
N SER A 139 4.04 -23.68 0.04
CA SER A 139 3.38 -22.40 -0.22
C SER A 139 4.22 -21.21 0.20
N TYR A 140 4.20 -20.18 -0.63
CA TYR A 140 4.99 -18.96 -0.43
C TYR A 140 4.17 -17.72 -0.69
N SER A 141 4.26 -16.74 0.22
CA SER A 141 3.92 -15.35 -0.10
C SER A 141 5.05 -14.79 -0.94
N ALA A 142 4.76 -14.41 -2.17
CA ALA A 142 5.75 -13.94 -3.13
C ALA A 142 5.15 -12.88 -4.07
N SER A 143 5.39 -11.63 -3.74
CA SER A 143 5.00 -10.48 -4.56
C SER A 143 6.20 -9.90 -5.31
N PRO A 144 5.99 -9.24 -6.46
CA PRO A 144 7.09 -8.74 -7.31
C PRO A 144 7.90 -7.59 -6.68
N TYR A 145 7.42 -7.03 -5.59
CA TYR A 145 8.06 -5.96 -4.81
C TYR A 145 8.68 -6.46 -3.50
N ASP A 146 8.55 -7.75 -3.17
CA ASP A 146 9.18 -8.33 -2.00
C ASP A 146 10.70 -8.21 -2.06
N GLN A 147 11.39 -8.51 -0.95
CA GLN A 147 12.84 -8.45 -0.88
C GLN A 147 13.48 -9.27 -2.00
N ASP A 148 14.10 -8.59 -2.95
CA ASP A 148 14.67 -9.20 -4.15
C ASP A 148 16.16 -9.48 -3.97
N TYR A 149 16.47 -10.59 -3.32
CA TYR A 149 17.87 -11.02 -3.12
C TYR A 149 18.59 -11.30 -4.45
N LEU A 150 17.87 -11.79 -5.47
CA LEU A 150 18.46 -12.11 -6.76
C LEU A 150 18.91 -10.87 -7.54
N SER A 151 18.24 -9.73 -7.35
CA SER A 151 18.67 -8.46 -7.91
C SER A 151 20.00 -7.97 -7.33
N CYS A 152 20.36 -8.43 -6.13
CA CYS A 152 21.63 -8.15 -5.50
C CYS A 152 22.74 -9.17 -5.85
N MET A 153 22.43 -10.20 -6.65
CA MET A 153 23.36 -11.24 -7.09
C MET A 153 23.71 -11.12 -8.58
N GLU A 154 24.93 -11.50 -8.91
CA GLU A 154 25.29 -11.70 -10.31
C GLU A 154 24.49 -12.87 -10.91
N TYR A 155 23.91 -12.67 -12.09
CA TYR A 155 23.09 -13.68 -12.79
C TYR A 155 23.76 -15.05 -12.88
N THR A 156 25.07 -15.07 -13.12
CA THR A 156 25.87 -16.30 -13.26
C THR A 156 25.96 -17.10 -11.95
N THR A 157 25.63 -16.49 -10.82
CA THR A 157 25.70 -17.12 -9.50
C THR A 157 24.35 -17.60 -8.98
N TRP A 158 23.24 -17.33 -9.64
CA TRP A 158 21.90 -17.75 -9.18
C TRP A 158 21.78 -19.26 -8.97
N ASN A 159 22.44 -20.05 -9.83
CA ASN A 159 22.49 -21.51 -9.67
C ASN A 159 23.21 -22.00 -8.40
N SER A 160 23.93 -21.14 -7.67
CA SER A 160 24.52 -21.52 -6.39
C SER A 160 23.49 -21.71 -5.27
N LEU A 161 22.26 -21.24 -5.48
CA LEU A 161 21.15 -21.40 -4.54
C LEU A 161 20.43 -22.76 -4.68
N SER A 162 20.88 -23.62 -5.61
CA SER A 162 20.27 -24.92 -5.86
C SER A 162 21.33 -25.98 -6.15
N ASP A 163 21.09 -27.21 -5.71
CA ASP A 163 21.89 -28.36 -6.08
C ASP A 163 21.62 -28.82 -7.53
N LYS A 164 20.55 -28.32 -8.16
CA LYS A 164 20.16 -28.58 -9.54
C LYS A 164 20.68 -27.46 -10.45
N LYS A 165 20.99 -27.81 -11.69
CA LYS A 165 21.26 -26.82 -12.72
C LYS A 165 19.93 -26.33 -13.32
N ILE A 166 19.58 -25.11 -13.02
CA ILE A 166 18.33 -24.45 -13.46
C ILE A 166 18.62 -23.55 -14.66
N ASP A 167 17.75 -23.57 -15.65
CA ASP A 167 17.80 -22.66 -16.79
C ASP A 167 16.95 -21.40 -16.46
N PHE A 168 17.60 -20.24 -16.47
CA PHE A 168 16.98 -18.94 -16.25
C PHE A 168 16.95 -18.08 -17.53
N SER A 169 17.23 -18.66 -18.69
CA SER A 169 17.37 -17.92 -19.95
C SER A 169 16.07 -17.20 -20.39
N ASP A 170 14.90 -17.74 -20.02
CA ASP A 170 13.58 -17.18 -20.28
C ASP A 170 13.06 -16.28 -19.12
N CYS A 171 13.84 -16.10 -18.05
CA CYS A 171 13.50 -15.18 -16.98
C CYS A 171 13.78 -13.72 -17.40
N ILE A 172 12.94 -13.22 -18.29
CA ILE A 172 13.02 -11.89 -18.89
C ILE A 172 11.63 -11.25 -18.83
N THR A 173 11.56 -9.97 -18.45
CA THR A 173 10.31 -9.20 -18.46
C THR A 173 9.89 -8.88 -19.90
N PRO A 174 8.62 -8.46 -20.13
CA PRO A 174 8.18 -8.02 -21.45
C PRO A 174 9.05 -6.90 -22.06
N GLU A 175 9.67 -6.06 -21.23
CA GLU A 175 10.56 -4.97 -21.63
C GLU A 175 12.01 -5.43 -21.88
N GLY A 176 12.28 -6.75 -21.78
CA GLY A 176 13.60 -7.33 -22.01
C GLY A 176 14.59 -7.21 -20.84
N LYS A 177 14.12 -6.86 -19.65
CA LYS A 177 14.93 -6.85 -18.42
C LYS A 177 14.97 -8.23 -17.77
N ARG A 178 15.93 -8.46 -16.87
CA ARG A 178 15.94 -9.69 -16.07
C ARG A 178 14.72 -9.78 -15.17
N ASN A 179 14.04 -10.91 -15.21
CA ASN A 179 12.88 -11.18 -14.36
C ASN A 179 13.31 -12.01 -13.15
N THR A 180 13.78 -11.33 -12.11
CA THR A 180 14.20 -11.95 -10.85
C THR A 180 13.03 -12.57 -10.11
N TYR A 181 11.81 -12.05 -10.26
CA TYR A 181 10.60 -12.63 -9.69
C TYR A 181 10.34 -14.03 -10.25
N ARG A 182 10.30 -14.19 -11.58
CA ARG A 182 10.15 -15.53 -12.21
C ARG A 182 11.30 -16.47 -11.83
N ALA A 183 12.52 -15.95 -11.77
CA ALA A 183 13.69 -16.75 -11.39
C ALA A 183 13.59 -17.25 -9.95
N TYR A 184 13.15 -16.42 -9.01
CA TYR A 184 12.92 -16.80 -7.63
C TYR A 184 11.82 -17.88 -7.50
N LEU A 185 10.69 -17.70 -8.16
CA LEU A 185 9.62 -18.70 -8.19
C LEU A 185 10.10 -20.03 -8.77
N ARG A 186 10.92 -19.99 -9.81
CA ARG A 186 11.52 -21.20 -10.40
C ARG A 186 12.48 -21.89 -9.45
N LEU A 187 13.30 -21.14 -8.70
CA LEU A 187 14.13 -21.70 -7.64
C LEU A 187 13.29 -22.44 -6.60
N LEU A 188 12.20 -21.84 -6.13
CA LEU A 188 11.26 -22.47 -5.19
C LEU A 188 10.65 -23.75 -5.77
N ASN A 189 10.17 -23.72 -7.02
CA ASN A 189 9.58 -24.89 -7.65
C ASN A 189 10.59 -26.04 -7.82
N GLU A 190 11.80 -25.73 -8.22
CA GLU A 190 12.86 -26.73 -8.41
C GLU A 190 13.44 -27.27 -7.10
N HIS A 191 13.34 -26.51 -6.01
CA HIS A 191 13.76 -26.97 -4.68
C HIS A 191 12.84 -28.07 -4.16
N HIS A 192 11.53 -27.91 -4.32
CA HIS A 192 10.54 -28.81 -3.76
C HIS A 192 10.33 -30.08 -4.59
N THR A 193 9.94 -31.15 -3.88
CA THR A 193 9.47 -32.42 -4.45
C THR A 193 7.93 -32.48 -4.51
N MET A 194 7.26 -31.58 -3.84
CA MET A 194 5.81 -31.42 -3.76
C MET A 194 5.35 -30.22 -4.63
N PRO A 195 4.04 -30.15 -4.97
CA PRO A 195 3.50 -28.97 -5.67
C PRO A 195 3.76 -27.67 -4.90
N VAL A 196 4.10 -26.59 -5.58
CA VAL A 196 4.33 -25.26 -5.00
C VAL A 196 3.21 -24.31 -5.39
N LEU A 197 2.70 -23.54 -4.46
CA LEU A 197 1.65 -22.54 -4.65
C LEU A 197 2.15 -21.15 -4.21
N ALA A 198 1.99 -20.12 -5.03
CA ALA A 198 2.11 -18.74 -4.61
C ALA A 198 0.82 -18.34 -3.89
N VAL A 199 0.82 -18.39 -2.54
CA VAL A 199 -0.40 -18.16 -1.75
C VAL A 199 -0.78 -16.70 -1.61
N GLU A 200 0.16 -15.81 -1.90
CA GLU A 200 -0.07 -14.37 -1.98
C GLU A 200 0.82 -13.77 -3.07
N PHE A 201 0.20 -13.10 -4.01
CA PHE A 201 0.85 -12.14 -4.90
C PHE A 201 -0.13 -11.00 -5.19
N GLY A 202 0.37 -9.77 -5.26
CA GLY A 202 -0.49 -8.61 -5.35
C GLY A 202 0.20 -7.39 -5.92
N ALA A 203 -0.60 -6.36 -6.18
CA ALA A 203 -0.17 -5.02 -6.52
C ALA A 203 -1.18 -4.03 -5.95
N ALA A 204 -0.72 -2.88 -5.44
CA ALA A 204 -1.56 -1.89 -4.80
C ALA A 204 -1.79 -0.67 -5.68
N THR A 205 -3.00 -0.08 -5.58
CA THR A 205 -3.38 1.15 -6.28
C THR A 205 -3.25 2.41 -5.44
N GLY A 206 -2.59 2.33 -4.27
CA GLY A 206 -2.36 3.49 -3.42
C GLY A 206 -1.58 4.59 -4.15
N ARG A 207 -1.83 5.83 -3.77
CA ARG A 207 -1.21 7.01 -4.36
C ARG A 207 0.30 7.08 -4.13
N GLY A 208 0.76 6.62 -2.96
CA GLY A 208 2.18 6.60 -2.64
C GLY A 208 2.91 5.45 -3.30
N GLU A 209 4.22 5.61 -3.47
CA GLU A 209 5.11 4.52 -3.84
C GLU A 209 5.98 4.15 -2.65
N ILE A 210 6.08 2.86 -2.32
CA ILE A 210 6.86 2.37 -1.18
C ILE A 210 8.26 1.95 -1.61
N GLN A 211 8.34 1.26 -2.73
CA GLN A 211 9.53 0.60 -3.22
C GLN A 211 9.55 0.62 -4.74
N GLU A 212 10.68 1.00 -5.28
CA GLU A 212 11.00 0.87 -6.70
C GLU A 212 11.92 -0.34 -6.90
N ASN A 213 11.59 -1.20 -7.87
CA ASN A 213 12.51 -2.24 -8.34
C ASN A 213 13.04 -1.86 -9.74
N PRO A 214 14.24 -1.27 -9.83
CA PRO A 214 14.77 -0.80 -11.12
C PRO A 214 15.14 -1.93 -12.07
N VAL A 215 15.28 -3.17 -11.56
CA VAL A 215 15.62 -4.35 -12.36
C VAL A 215 14.38 -4.88 -13.08
N THR A 216 13.27 -5.07 -12.36
CA THR A 216 12.03 -5.61 -12.92
C THR A 216 11.06 -4.52 -13.38
N SER A 217 11.25 -3.26 -12.97
CA SER A 217 10.29 -2.15 -13.11
C SER A 217 8.93 -2.43 -12.45
N ARG A 218 8.91 -3.27 -11.43
CA ARG A 218 7.73 -3.60 -10.65
C ARG A 218 7.92 -3.07 -9.23
N GLY A 219 7.30 -1.93 -8.95
CA GLY A 219 7.29 -1.31 -7.63
C GLY A 219 6.05 -1.67 -6.83
N LEU A 220 5.90 -1.03 -5.69
CA LEU A 220 4.70 -1.11 -4.87
C LEU A 220 4.07 0.28 -4.75
N GLY A 221 2.90 0.42 -5.38
CA GLY A 221 2.08 1.63 -5.35
C GLY A 221 2.10 2.45 -6.64
N TYR A 222 1.27 3.49 -6.65
CA TYR A 222 1.09 4.45 -7.75
C TYR A 222 0.61 3.83 -9.07
N TYR A 223 -0.11 2.71 -8.99
CA TYR A 223 -0.75 2.10 -10.16
C TYR A 223 -2.21 2.56 -10.28
N SER A 224 -2.67 2.79 -11.51
CA SER A 224 -4.11 2.79 -11.77
C SER A 224 -4.70 1.39 -11.56
N GLU A 225 -6.01 1.30 -11.35
CA GLU A 225 -6.69 -0.01 -11.23
C GLU A 225 -6.48 -0.89 -12.46
N LYS A 226 -6.39 -0.28 -13.63
CA LYS A 226 -6.11 -0.99 -14.88
C LYS A 226 -4.67 -1.52 -14.95
N GLU A 227 -3.70 -0.73 -14.48
CA GLU A 227 -2.30 -1.15 -14.37
C GLU A 227 -2.14 -2.24 -13.32
N GLN A 228 -2.83 -2.14 -12.18
CA GLN A 228 -2.90 -3.21 -11.18
C GLN A 228 -3.32 -4.53 -11.84
N GLY A 229 -4.39 -4.51 -12.64
CA GLY A 229 -4.85 -5.71 -13.36
C GLY A 229 -3.81 -6.30 -14.31
N LYS A 230 -3.08 -5.45 -15.05
CA LYS A 230 -2.01 -5.92 -15.96
C LYS A 230 -0.85 -6.55 -15.19
N ILE A 231 -0.39 -5.90 -14.12
CA ILE A 231 0.70 -6.44 -13.29
C ILE A 231 0.30 -7.77 -12.65
N LEU A 232 -0.94 -7.91 -12.19
CA LEU A 232 -1.45 -9.16 -11.66
C LEU A 232 -1.46 -10.28 -12.73
N VAL A 233 -1.82 -9.97 -13.97
CA VAL A 233 -1.73 -10.92 -15.08
C VAL A 233 -0.27 -11.31 -15.34
N ASP A 234 0.65 -10.34 -15.43
CA ASP A 234 2.06 -10.59 -15.69
C ASP A 234 2.70 -11.44 -14.57
N CYS A 235 2.33 -11.18 -13.30
CA CYS A 235 2.78 -11.99 -12.17
C CYS A 235 2.23 -13.42 -12.24
N TYR A 236 0.96 -13.58 -12.62
CA TYR A 236 0.36 -14.90 -12.76
C TYR A 236 1.00 -15.69 -13.91
N GLU A 237 1.34 -15.04 -15.02
CA GLU A 237 2.10 -15.67 -16.10
C GLU A 237 3.51 -16.09 -15.65
N ASP A 238 4.18 -15.29 -14.83
CA ASP A 238 5.47 -15.65 -14.22
C ASP A 238 5.35 -16.87 -13.30
N ILE A 239 4.29 -16.92 -12.48
CA ILE A 239 3.99 -18.07 -11.60
C ILE A 239 3.84 -19.34 -12.42
N MET A 240 3.04 -19.31 -13.48
CA MET A 240 2.81 -20.46 -14.34
C MET A 240 4.06 -20.86 -15.15
N ALA A 241 4.80 -19.89 -15.69
CA ALA A 241 6.04 -20.13 -16.43
C ALA A 241 7.18 -20.64 -15.52
N ALA A 242 7.15 -20.35 -14.23
CA ALA A 242 8.09 -20.92 -13.26
C ALA A 242 7.76 -22.36 -12.88
N GLY A 243 6.60 -22.90 -13.29
CA GLY A 243 6.17 -24.27 -13.02
C GLY A 243 5.35 -24.46 -11.74
N LEU A 244 4.95 -23.39 -11.06
CA LEU A 244 4.11 -23.48 -9.88
C LEU A 244 2.71 -24.01 -10.24
N SER A 245 2.02 -24.55 -9.23
CA SER A 245 0.66 -25.10 -9.37
C SER A 245 -0.42 -24.02 -9.46
N GLY A 246 -0.09 -22.77 -9.25
CA GLY A 246 -0.98 -21.62 -9.33
C GLY A 246 -0.64 -20.52 -8.34
N GLY A 247 -1.52 -19.52 -8.25
CA GLY A 247 -1.35 -18.38 -7.36
C GLY A 247 -2.69 -17.85 -6.84
N CYS A 248 -2.67 -17.25 -5.64
CA CYS A 248 -3.80 -16.59 -5.03
C CYS A 248 -3.55 -15.07 -5.01
N VAL A 249 -4.45 -14.32 -5.61
CA VAL A 249 -4.34 -12.85 -5.64
C VAL A 249 -4.59 -12.28 -4.25
N TYR A 250 -3.67 -11.47 -3.78
CA TYR A 250 -3.84 -10.62 -2.61
C TYR A 250 -4.22 -9.22 -3.09
N SER A 251 -5.49 -8.73 -2.87
CA SER A 251 -6.53 -9.38 -2.07
C SER A 251 -7.89 -9.24 -2.77
N TRP A 252 -8.95 -9.82 -2.16
CA TRP A 252 -10.31 -9.66 -2.70
C TRP A 252 -10.83 -8.25 -2.54
N GLN A 253 -10.61 -7.62 -1.39
CA GLN A 253 -11.15 -6.31 -1.05
C GLN A 253 -10.07 -5.40 -0.49
N ASP A 254 -10.28 -4.08 -0.61
CA ASP A 254 -9.49 -3.07 0.08
C ASP A 254 -9.68 -3.18 1.59
N GLU A 255 -8.65 -2.79 2.34
CA GLU A 255 -8.58 -3.03 3.79
C GLU A 255 -8.15 -1.75 4.52
N TRP A 256 -9.07 -0.81 4.75
CA TRP A 256 -8.77 0.49 5.37
C TRP A 256 -8.08 0.41 6.74
N PHE A 257 -8.18 -0.73 7.43
CA PHE A 257 -7.47 -0.94 8.70
C PHE A 257 -5.97 -1.22 8.54
N LYS A 258 -5.50 -1.48 7.33
CA LYS A 258 -4.08 -1.70 7.04
C LYS A 258 -3.28 -0.41 7.11
N ARG A 259 -1.98 -0.56 7.19
CA ARG A 259 -1.01 0.53 7.30
C ARG A 259 0.26 0.19 6.57
N THR A 260 0.89 1.20 6.01
CA THR A 260 2.18 1.08 5.36
C THR A 260 3.27 1.74 6.20
N TRP A 261 4.47 1.17 6.25
CA TRP A 261 5.56 1.66 7.10
C TRP A 261 5.93 3.12 6.84
N ASN A 262 5.87 3.59 5.58
CA ASN A 262 6.25 4.94 5.18
C ASN A 262 5.14 6.00 5.41
N THR A 263 3.96 5.61 5.84
CA THR A 263 2.84 6.51 6.21
C THR A 263 2.43 6.39 7.68
N MET A 264 2.91 5.37 8.40
CA MET A 264 2.50 5.10 9.78
C MET A 264 2.68 6.28 10.73
N TYR A 265 3.72 7.08 10.53
CA TYR A 265 4.00 8.23 11.38
C TYR A 265 2.96 9.36 11.20
N ALA A 266 2.24 9.37 10.08
CA ALA A 266 1.35 10.46 9.68
C ALA A 266 -0.10 10.28 10.10
N VAL A 267 -0.49 9.10 10.64
CA VAL A 267 -1.89 8.75 10.88
C VAL A 267 -2.14 8.22 12.29
N ASP A 268 -3.35 8.43 12.82
CA ASP A 268 -3.81 7.75 14.03
C ASP A 268 -4.20 6.31 13.69
N LEU A 269 -3.31 5.36 13.98
CA LEU A 269 -3.46 3.94 13.66
C LEU A 269 -4.66 3.27 14.35
N SER A 270 -5.25 3.90 15.37
CA SER A 270 -6.48 3.42 16.01
C SER A 270 -7.74 3.86 15.27
N ARG A 271 -7.60 4.75 14.29
CA ARG A 271 -8.69 5.44 13.60
C ARG A 271 -8.72 5.26 12.08
N ASN A 272 -7.68 4.67 11.50
CA ASN A 272 -7.57 4.50 10.05
C ASN A 272 -8.69 3.67 9.40
N ILE A 273 -9.45 2.89 10.18
CA ILE A 273 -10.62 2.15 9.68
C ILE A 273 -11.82 3.05 9.31
N TYR A 274 -11.81 4.32 9.67
CA TYR A 274 -12.94 5.23 9.49
C TYR A 274 -12.81 6.18 8.31
N TRP A 275 -11.73 6.06 7.52
CA TRP A 275 -11.48 6.89 6.35
C TRP A 275 -10.50 6.20 5.39
N GLU A 276 -10.55 6.60 4.13
CA GLU A 276 -9.64 6.09 3.11
C GLU A 276 -8.33 6.89 3.14
N ASP A 277 -7.24 6.21 3.44
CA ASP A 277 -5.91 6.78 3.30
C ASP A 277 -5.31 6.43 1.94
N ALA A 278 -5.58 7.27 0.95
CA ALA A 278 -5.14 7.05 -0.42
C ALA A 278 -3.62 6.90 -0.57
N GLN A 279 -2.81 7.40 0.37
CA GLN A 279 -1.35 7.27 0.32
C GLN A 279 -0.84 5.93 0.87
N THR A 280 -1.66 5.23 1.65
CA THR A 280 -1.28 3.96 2.29
C THR A 280 -1.55 2.77 1.38
N ASN A 281 -0.51 2.24 0.74
CA ASN A 281 -0.63 1.16 -0.23
C ASN A 281 -1.31 -0.09 0.31
N ASP A 282 -1.01 -0.49 1.55
CA ASP A 282 -1.56 -1.71 2.15
C ASP A 282 -3.09 -1.69 2.27
N GLN A 283 -3.73 -0.53 2.15
CA GLN A 283 -5.19 -0.42 2.09
C GLN A 283 -5.78 -0.80 0.73
N HIS A 284 -5.00 -0.76 -0.36
CA HIS A 284 -5.48 -0.71 -1.75
C HIS A 284 -5.07 -1.91 -2.62
N PHE A 285 -4.88 -3.08 -2.03
CA PHE A 285 -4.61 -4.33 -2.77
C PHE A 285 -5.85 -4.99 -3.35
N GLY A 286 -7.04 -4.60 -2.92
CA GLY A 286 -8.29 -5.23 -3.28
C GLY A 286 -8.62 -5.20 -4.77
N LEU A 287 -9.40 -6.18 -5.21
CA LEU A 287 -10.13 -6.17 -6.48
C LEU A 287 -11.52 -5.51 -6.31
N LEU A 288 -11.97 -5.36 -5.06
CA LEU A 288 -13.17 -4.68 -4.62
C LEU A 288 -12.75 -3.45 -3.81
N ALA A 289 -13.08 -2.26 -4.29
CA ALA A 289 -12.90 -0.99 -3.59
C ALA A 289 -14.08 -0.69 -2.65
N PHE A 290 -13.79 0.09 -1.61
CA PHE A 290 -14.80 0.76 -0.78
C PHE A 290 -14.73 2.25 -1.07
N ASP A 291 -15.61 2.74 -1.94
CA ASP A 291 -15.67 4.16 -2.27
C ASP A 291 -16.57 4.89 -1.25
N SER A 292 -16.25 6.15 -0.90
CA SER A 292 -17.05 6.94 0.06
C SER A 292 -18.47 7.21 -0.43
N GLY A 293 -19.42 7.34 0.53
CA GLY A 293 -20.84 7.57 0.26
C GLY A 293 -21.65 6.27 0.15
N GLU A 294 -22.96 6.32 0.43
CA GLU A 294 -23.82 5.12 0.43
C GLU A 294 -24.04 4.51 -0.97
N LYS A 295 -24.00 5.33 -2.01
CA LYS A 295 -24.24 4.92 -3.40
C LYS A 295 -23.24 5.53 -4.38
N GLU A 296 -22.80 6.72 -4.08
CA GLU A 296 -21.88 7.53 -4.89
C GLU A 296 -21.09 8.45 -3.97
N SER A 297 -19.92 8.88 -4.39
CA SER A 297 -19.11 9.87 -3.70
C SER A 297 -19.78 11.25 -3.77
N VAL A 298 -19.42 12.17 -2.86
CA VAL A 298 -20.01 13.53 -2.83
C VAL A 298 -19.68 14.35 -4.07
N SER A 299 -18.65 13.98 -4.79
CA SER A 299 -18.24 14.53 -6.09
C SER A 299 -17.29 13.57 -6.79
N TYR A 300 -17.21 13.66 -8.10
CA TYR A 300 -16.20 13.04 -8.93
C TYR A 300 -15.41 14.12 -9.67
N VAL A 301 -14.18 13.81 -10.00
CA VAL A 301 -13.32 14.65 -10.84
C VAL A 301 -13.55 14.20 -12.29
N ASP A 302 -14.58 14.69 -12.96
CA ASP A 302 -14.96 14.20 -14.29
C ASP A 302 -15.31 15.30 -15.31
N GLY A 303 -15.37 16.56 -14.86
CA GLY A 303 -15.69 17.74 -15.65
C GLY A 303 -17.20 17.99 -15.78
N ASP A 304 -18.05 17.22 -15.07
CA ASP A 304 -19.48 17.50 -14.92
C ASP A 304 -19.73 18.13 -13.54
N THR A 305 -20.02 19.40 -13.53
CA THR A 305 -20.20 20.17 -12.29
C THR A 305 -21.65 20.18 -11.78
N SER A 306 -22.51 19.32 -12.30
CA SER A 306 -23.96 19.30 -12.01
C SER A 306 -24.29 18.91 -10.56
N GLU A 307 -23.41 18.18 -9.88
CA GLU A 307 -23.57 17.83 -8.46
C GLU A 307 -23.28 19.00 -7.52
N TRP A 308 -22.60 20.06 -8.00
CA TRP A 308 -22.27 21.24 -7.20
C TRP A 308 -23.43 22.22 -7.09
N THR A 309 -23.57 22.85 -5.94
CA THR A 309 -24.62 23.82 -5.66
C THR A 309 -24.07 25.10 -5.02
N ASP A 310 -24.87 26.19 -5.04
CA ASP A 310 -24.47 27.44 -4.36
C ASP A 310 -24.21 27.28 -2.85
N LYS A 311 -24.72 26.22 -2.23
CA LYS A 311 -24.50 25.94 -0.79
C LYS A 311 -23.08 25.45 -0.51
N ASP A 312 -22.42 24.91 -1.49
CA ASP A 312 -21.07 24.38 -1.41
C ASP A 312 -20.03 25.50 -1.60
N ARG A 313 -20.48 26.71 -2.02
CA ARG A 313 -19.62 27.87 -2.27
C ARG A 313 -19.07 28.43 -0.97
N VAL A 314 -17.75 28.50 -0.86
CA VAL A 314 -17.04 29.08 0.30
C VAL A 314 -16.63 30.52 0.07
N ILE A 315 -16.34 30.92 -1.17
CA ILE A 315 -16.04 32.30 -1.54
C ILE A 315 -16.45 32.57 -3.00
N GLN A 316 -16.88 33.80 -3.27
CA GLN A 316 -17.11 34.33 -4.60
C GLN A 316 -16.46 35.71 -4.71
N TYR A 317 -15.69 35.92 -5.77
CA TYR A 317 -14.96 37.13 -6.04
C TYR A 317 -15.78 38.12 -6.87
N GLU A 318 -15.34 39.40 -6.91
CA GLU A 318 -16.05 40.47 -7.61
C GLU A 318 -16.15 40.25 -9.15
N ASP A 319 -15.17 39.54 -9.73
CA ASP A 319 -15.15 39.20 -11.17
C ASP A 319 -16.10 38.06 -11.55
N GLY A 320 -16.78 37.49 -10.58
CA GLY A 320 -17.70 36.36 -10.74
C GLY A 320 -17.05 34.98 -10.52
N SER A 321 -15.72 34.92 -10.42
CA SER A 321 -15.02 33.67 -10.07
C SER A 321 -15.42 33.18 -8.66
N PHE A 322 -15.34 31.87 -8.42
CA PHE A 322 -15.69 31.32 -7.12
C PHE A 322 -14.99 29.97 -6.85
N ILE A 323 -14.99 29.57 -5.59
CA ILE A 323 -14.59 28.23 -5.15
C ILE A 323 -15.71 27.62 -4.31
N SER A 324 -16.02 26.38 -4.62
CA SER A 324 -16.91 25.50 -3.84
C SER A 324 -16.13 24.34 -3.29
N VAL A 325 -16.51 23.83 -2.11
CA VAL A 325 -15.80 22.76 -1.43
C VAL A 325 -16.77 21.74 -0.86
N LYS A 326 -16.48 20.47 -1.08
CA LYS A 326 -17.11 19.33 -0.42
C LYS A 326 -16.04 18.42 0.19
N TYR A 327 -16.43 17.50 1.03
CA TYR A 327 -15.55 16.46 1.56
C TYR A 327 -16.33 15.23 2.00
N ASP A 328 -15.67 14.09 2.00
CA ASP A 328 -16.16 12.82 2.51
C ASP A 328 -15.01 12.01 3.17
N ALA A 329 -15.17 10.70 3.33
CA ALA A 329 -14.15 9.88 3.94
C ALA A 329 -12.90 9.67 3.05
N SER A 330 -12.95 9.98 1.76
CA SER A 330 -11.82 9.81 0.82
C SER A 330 -10.98 11.09 0.66
N GLY A 331 -11.58 12.28 0.84
CA GLY A 331 -10.83 13.52 0.66
C GLY A 331 -11.66 14.79 0.61
N VAL A 332 -10.99 15.87 0.24
CA VAL A 332 -11.56 17.19 -0.01
C VAL A 332 -11.67 17.39 -1.51
N TYR A 333 -12.84 17.83 -1.96
CA TYR A 333 -13.12 18.11 -3.36
C TYR A 333 -13.32 19.62 -3.53
N LEU A 334 -12.70 20.18 -4.56
CA LEU A 334 -12.78 21.60 -4.90
C LEU A 334 -13.39 21.74 -6.29
N TYR A 335 -14.28 22.70 -6.43
CA TYR A 335 -14.73 23.19 -7.72
C TYR A 335 -14.38 24.66 -7.83
N LEU A 336 -13.51 24.98 -8.78
CA LEU A 336 -13.05 26.32 -9.12
C LEU A 336 -13.72 26.76 -10.43
N HIS A 337 -14.30 27.94 -10.44
CA HIS A 337 -14.77 28.59 -11.65
C HIS A 337 -14.00 29.88 -11.89
N LYS A 338 -13.36 30.02 -13.05
CA LYS A 338 -12.64 31.22 -13.45
C LYS A 338 -12.91 31.49 -14.92
N LYS A 339 -13.57 32.61 -15.19
CA LYS A 339 -13.88 33.01 -16.56
C LYS A 339 -12.62 33.18 -17.41
N ASP A 340 -12.69 32.71 -18.66
CA ASP A 340 -11.62 32.76 -19.64
C ASP A 340 -10.32 32.06 -19.15
N LEU A 341 -10.45 30.97 -18.38
CA LEU A 341 -9.33 30.18 -17.88
C LEU A 341 -8.58 29.49 -19.03
N ASP A 342 -7.28 29.71 -19.10
CA ASP A 342 -6.36 28.96 -19.97
C ASP A 342 -5.39 28.15 -19.08
N LEU A 343 -5.76 26.91 -18.74
CA LEU A 343 -4.96 26.07 -17.85
C LEU A 343 -3.51 25.88 -18.29
N GLU A 344 -3.22 25.91 -19.59
CA GLU A 344 -1.86 25.69 -20.12
C GLU A 344 -0.98 26.94 -19.99
N ASN A 345 -1.56 28.12 -19.94
CA ASN A 345 -0.83 29.41 -19.89
C ASN A 345 -1.04 30.17 -18.57
N ASP A 346 -2.15 29.93 -17.88
CA ASP A 346 -2.43 30.54 -16.58
C ASP A 346 -1.73 29.75 -15.45
N THR A 347 -1.20 30.49 -14.47
CA THR A 347 -0.80 29.89 -13.18
C THR A 347 -1.72 30.44 -12.11
N LEU A 348 -2.43 29.53 -11.43
CA LEU A 348 -3.29 29.88 -10.30
C LEU A 348 -2.73 29.26 -9.02
N TYR A 349 -2.81 30.05 -7.95
CA TYR A 349 -2.43 29.64 -6.60
C TYR A 349 -3.68 29.44 -5.77
N VAL A 350 -3.77 28.31 -5.10
CA VAL A 350 -4.88 27.97 -4.17
C VAL A 350 -4.28 27.81 -2.77
N PRO A 351 -4.20 28.91 -1.98
CA PRO A 351 -3.75 28.84 -0.60
C PRO A 351 -4.79 28.13 0.26
N ILE A 352 -4.31 27.27 1.19
CA ILE A 352 -5.13 26.52 2.16
C ILE A 352 -4.51 26.74 3.54
N ASP A 353 -5.32 27.27 4.48
CA ASP A 353 -4.98 27.49 5.89
C ASP A 353 -5.73 26.45 6.73
N THR A 354 -5.02 25.55 7.38
CA THR A 354 -5.57 24.48 8.22
C THR A 354 -5.20 24.61 9.68
N THR A 355 -4.07 25.24 10.02
CA THR A 355 -3.58 25.34 11.39
C THR A 355 -3.36 26.78 11.84
N PRO A 356 -3.73 27.16 13.10
CA PRO A 356 -3.49 28.50 13.61
C PRO A 356 -2.03 28.74 14.05
N LYS A 357 -1.14 27.73 13.97
CA LYS A 357 0.21 27.79 14.54
C LYS A 357 1.31 28.02 13.52
N THR A 358 1.08 27.64 12.28
CA THR A 358 2.05 27.77 11.16
C THR A 358 1.42 28.54 10.02
N GLY A 359 2.07 28.58 8.88
CA GLY A 359 1.57 29.17 7.67
C GLY A 359 2.22 30.52 7.32
N SER A 360 2.11 30.87 6.05
CA SER A 360 2.67 32.12 5.51
C SER A 360 1.66 32.83 4.61
N THR A 361 1.64 34.17 4.70
CA THR A 361 0.89 35.04 3.77
C THR A 361 1.63 35.30 2.47
N ARG A 362 2.80 34.71 2.28
CA ARG A 362 3.67 34.90 1.11
C ARG A 362 4.35 33.58 0.76
N MET A 363 4.66 33.43 -0.53
CA MET A 363 5.45 32.32 -1.05
C MET A 363 6.77 32.84 -1.65
N LYS A 364 7.89 32.19 -1.32
CA LYS A 364 9.22 32.55 -1.86
C LYS A 364 9.22 32.36 -3.38
N ASN A 365 9.85 33.30 -4.08
CA ASN A 365 9.94 33.34 -5.54
C ASN A 365 8.58 33.48 -6.27
N CYS A 366 7.58 33.98 -5.59
CA CYS A 366 6.26 34.26 -6.11
C CYS A 366 5.81 35.64 -5.59
N THR A 367 5.02 36.37 -6.37
CA THR A 367 4.46 37.67 -5.96
C THR A 367 3.06 37.55 -5.38
N ALA A 368 2.45 36.36 -5.42
CA ALA A 368 1.16 36.12 -4.79
C ALA A 368 1.22 36.37 -3.29
N GLU A 369 0.25 37.12 -2.77
CA GLU A 369 0.02 37.33 -1.34
C GLU A 369 -1.30 36.67 -0.93
N PHE A 370 -1.37 36.15 0.28
CA PHE A 370 -2.57 35.47 0.80
C PHE A 370 -3.15 36.29 1.96
N GLU A 371 -4.46 36.38 2.03
CA GLU A 371 -5.16 37.10 3.12
C GLU A 371 -4.85 36.45 4.48
N ARG A 372 -4.69 35.13 4.51
CA ARG A 372 -4.41 34.34 5.71
C ARG A 372 -3.10 33.55 5.55
N PRO A 373 -2.45 33.17 6.68
CA PRO A 373 -1.27 32.33 6.63
C PRO A 373 -1.63 30.94 6.10
N ALA A 374 -1.22 30.62 4.88
CA ALA A 374 -1.45 29.30 4.29
C ALA A 374 -0.39 28.29 4.76
N ASP A 375 -0.84 27.08 5.09
CA ASP A 375 0.01 25.92 5.37
C ASP A 375 0.34 25.15 4.09
N PHE A 376 -0.59 25.19 3.14
CA PHE A 376 -0.46 24.55 1.82
C PHE A 376 -0.77 25.53 0.71
N VAL A 377 -0.14 25.32 -0.44
CA VAL A 377 -0.46 26.04 -1.68
C VAL A 377 -0.56 25.02 -2.81
N LEU A 378 -1.76 24.88 -3.39
CA LEU A 378 -1.90 24.17 -4.65
C LEU A 378 -1.59 25.13 -5.79
N ILE A 379 -0.67 24.74 -6.66
CA ILE A 379 -0.34 25.45 -7.88
C ILE A 379 -0.98 24.74 -9.06
N LEU A 380 -1.95 25.37 -9.70
CA LEU A 380 -2.51 24.94 -10.97
C LEU A 380 -1.68 25.54 -12.11
N ASN A 381 -0.94 24.69 -12.83
CA ASN A 381 -0.05 25.10 -13.91
C ASN A 381 0.05 24.00 -14.97
N GLY A 382 -0.91 23.96 -15.87
CA GLY A 382 -1.00 22.91 -16.88
C GLY A 382 -1.30 21.52 -16.32
N LYS A 383 -1.40 20.56 -17.21
CA LYS A 383 -1.74 19.16 -16.84
C LYS A 383 -0.62 18.42 -16.11
N ASP A 384 0.62 18.79 -16.39
CA ASP A 384 1.79 18.03 -15.92
C ASP A 384 2.51 18.66 -14.73
N ASN A 385 2.24 19.95 -14.43
CA ASN A 385 2.96 20.70 -13.40
C ASN A 385 2.11 21.08 -12.18
N THR A 386 0.82 20.72 -12.20
CA THR A 386 -0.10 20.97 -11.08
C THR A 386 0.28 20.13 -9.87
N ARG A 387 0.44 20.80 -8.70
CA ARG A 387 0.89 20.16 -7.46
C ARG A 387 0.48 20.90 -6.21
N LEU A 388 0.30 20.18 -5.14
CA LEU A 388 0.14 20.70 -3.79
C LEU A 388 1.52 20.79 -3.12
N LEU A 389 1.82 21.96 -2.55
CA LEU A 389 3.01 22.22 -1.77
C LEU A 389 2.63 22.40 -0.30
N VAL A 390 3.57 22.11 0.60
CA VAL A 390 3.44 22.32 2.04
C VAL A 390 4.48 23.31 2.52
N GLN A 391 4.16 24.16 3.51
CA GLN A 391 5.13 25.02 4.16
C GLN A 391 6.25 24.17 4.79
N ASP A 392 7.52 24.59 4.64
CA ASP A 392 8.69 23.83 5.12
C ASP A 392 8.62 23.47 6.59
N ARG A 393 8.09 24.37 7.46
CA ARG A 393 7.88 24.06 8.88
C ARG A 393 6.81 22.99 9.11
N TYR A 394 5.84 22.87 8.23
CA TYR A 394 4.72 21.93 8.33
C TYR A 394 4.88 20.70 7.44
N ASN A 395 6.11 20.50 6.92
CA ASN A 395 6.46 19.36 6.07
C ASN A 395 6.87 18.15 6.93
N PRO A 396 6.08 17.04 6.95
CA PRO A 396 6.38 15.88 7.76
C PRO A 396 7.67 15.15 7.34
N ILE A 397 8.04 15.19 6.06
CA ILE A 397 9.31 14.62 5.58
C ILE A 397 10.49 15.38 6.19
N HIS A 398 10.43 16.70 6.21
CA HIS A 398 11.46 17.53 6.79
C HIS A 398 11.65 17.24 8.29
N ALA A 399 10.55 17.18 9.04
CA ALA A 399 10.57 16.95 10.47
C ALA A 399 11.06 15.53 10.88
N ASN A 400 10.78 14.50 10.05
CA ASN A 400 11.03 13.10 10.43
C ASN A 400 12.25 12.48 9.73
N TYR A 401 12.67 12.98 8.57
CA TYR A 401 13.67 12.34 7.72
C TYR A 401 14.80 13.27 7.23
N GLU A 402 14.81 14.56 7.63
CA GLU A 402 15.85 15.51 7.19
C GLU A 402 17.25 15.04 7.57
N GLU A 403 17.42 14.46 8.77
CA GLU A 403 18.69 13.93 9.21
C GLU A 403 19.17 12.77 8.32
N ASP A 404 18.26 11.88 7.92
CA ASP A 404 18.56 10.76 7.02
C ASP A 404 18.84 11.23 5.58
N ILE A 405 18.21 12.32 5.14
CA ILE A 405 18.37 12.85 3.78
C ILE A 405 19.60 13.74 3.66
N THR A 406 19.83 14.63 4.63
CA THR A 406 20.85 15.71 4.53
C THR A 406 21.97 15.60 5.57
N GLY A 407 21.81 14.74 6.60
CA GLY A 407 22.71 14.65 7.75
C GLY A 407 22.58 15.79 8.76
N LYS A 408 21.49 16.57 8.69
CA LYS A 408 21.23 17.70 9.60
C LYS A 408 20.04 17.38 10.48
N ASP A 409 20.20 17.58 11.79
CA ASP A 409 19.09 17.51 12.74
C ASP A 409 18.10 18.68 12.51
N PRO A 410 16.87 18.41 12.07
CA PRO A 410 15.88 19.45 11.76
C PRO A 410 15.45 20.28 13.00
N TYR A 411 15.67 19.77 14.21
CA TYR A 411 15.25 20.42 15.45
C TYR A 411 16.28 21.41 16.01
N ILE A 412 17.53 21.42 15.49
CA ILE A 412 18.56 22.39 15.91
C ILE A 412 18.28 23.78 15.37
N ASP A 413 17.83 23.89 14.10
CA ASP A 413 17.52 25.17 13.44
C ASP A 413 16.22 25.03 12.63
N PRO A 414 15.06 24.89 13.31
CA PRO A 414 13.79 24.63 12.65
C PRO A 414 13.35 25.83 11.79
N PRO A 415 12.62 25.56 10.70
CA PRO A 415 12.03 26.61 9.87
C PRO A 415 11.16 27.56 10.69
N ALA A 416 11.14 28.86 10.31
CA ALA A 416 10.31 29.84 11.00
C ALA A 416 8.80 29.51 10.85
N ARG A 417 7.99 29.82 11.86
CA ARG A 417 6.52 29.55 11.82
C ARG A 417 5.82 30.22 10.65
N ASN A 418 6.33 31.36 10.19
CA ASN A 418 5.84 32.11 9.04
C ASN A 418 6.78 32.04 7.84
N SER A 419 7.53 30.96 7.70
CA SER A 419 8.43 30.74 6.58
C SER A 419 7.65 30.83 5.26
N ALA A 420 8.19 31.56 4.31
CA ALA A 420 7.64 31.68 2.97
C ALA A 420 8.11 30.57 2.02
N VAL A 421 8.82 29.56 2.52
CA VAL A 421 9.27 28.43 1.74
C VAL A 421 8.19 27.36 1.74
N PHE A 422 7.78 26.94 0.55
CA PHE A 422 6.86 25.82 0.33
C PHE A 422 7.61 24.76 -0.47
N GLU A 423 7.43 23.51 -0.09
CA GLU A 423 8.17 22.37 -0.62
C GLU A 423 7.22 21.32 -1.19
N ASN A 424 7.74 20.44 -2.04
CA ASN A 424 6.99 19.31 -2.54
C ASN A 424 6.58 18.38 -1.39
N ILE A 425 5.35 17.91 -1.41
CA ILE A 425 4.90 16.87 -0.50
C ILE A 425 5.43 15.55 -1.03
N CYS A 426 6.27 14.90 -0.23
CA CYS A 426 6.92 13.65 -0.59
C CYS A 426 6.69 12.57 0.46
N MET A 427 6.90 11.31 0.04
CA MET A 427 6.97 10.13 0.89
C MET A 427 8.34 9.48 0.75
N VAL A 428 8.79 8.79 1.80
CA VAL A 428 10.02 8.01 1.73
C VAL A 428 9.82 6.79 0.85
N LEU A 429 10.77 6.57 -0.06
CA LEU A 429 10.81 5.46 -1.00
C LEU A 429 12.01 4.57 -0.69
N ARG A 430 11.78 3.27 -0.54
CA ARG A 430 12.86 2.30 -0.28
C ARG A 430 13.56 1.92 -1.59
N ASP A 431 14.84 2.23 -1.69
CA ASP A 431 15.73 1.79 -2.77
C ASP A 431 16.66 0.68 -2.27
N VAL A 432 16.14 -0.53 -2.22
CA VAL A 432 16.85 -1.69 -1.67
C VAL A 432 18.15 -2.00 -2.42
N ILE A 433 18.11 -1.92 -3.74
CA ILE A 433 19.24 -2.29 -4.59
C ILE A 433 20.31 -1.21 -4.56
N GLY A 434 19.92 0.06 -4.68
CA GLY A 434 20.86 1.17 -4.59
C GLY A 434 21.56 1.23 -3.24
N GLN A 435 20.84 1.08 -2.15
CA GLN A 435 21.39 1.07 -0.80
C GLN A 435 22.28 -0.16 -0.53
N TYR A 436 21.98 -1.30 -1.14
CA TYR A 436 22.87 -2.48 -1.07
C TYR A 436 24.19 -2.25 -1.79
N GLN A 437 24.16 -1.59 -2.95
CA GLN A 437 25.36 -1.30 -3.74
C GLN A 437 26.24 -0.23 -3.09
N ASP A 438 25.64 0.77 -2.49
CA ASP A 438 26.33 1.84 -1.76
C ASP A 438 25.50 2.31 -0.57
N ALA A 439 25.97 2.00 0.63
CA ALA A 439 25.31 2.42 1.88
C ALA A 439 25.23 3.94 2.07
N ALA A 440 26.00 4.71 1.30
CA ALA A 440 25.92 6.17 1.28
C ALA A 440 24.86 6.70 0.27
N THR A 441 24.14 5.81 -0.41
CA THR A 441 23.04 6.20 -1.30
C THR A 441 21.99 6.98 -0.49
N PRO A 442 21.65 8.22 -0.88
CA PRO A 442 20.67 9.03 -0.18
C PRO A 442 19.31 8.34 -0.14
N LEU A 443 18.55 8.63 0.91
CA LEU A 443 17.17 8.21 1.01
C LEU A 443 16.38 8.79 -0.19
N LYS A 444 15.72 7.94 -0.95
CA LYS A 444 14.85 8.38 -2.05
C LYS A 444 13.50 8.83 -1.53
N THR A 445 12.89 9.75 -2.25
CA THR A 445 11.53 10.23 -1.98
C THR A 445 10.69 10.15 -3.25
N PHE A 446 9.40 9.89 -3.06
CA PHE A 446 8.37 9.93 -4.08
C PHE A 446 7.50 11.17 -3.88
N GLU A 447 7.33 12.02 -4.92
CA GLU A 447 6.49 13.21 -4.83
C GLU A 447 5.00 12.82 -4.89
N SER A 448 4.36 12.72 -3.74
CA SER A 448 2.92 12.42 -3.64
C SER A 448 2.02 13.66 -3.80
N GLY A 449 2.57 14.86 -3.66
CA GLY A 449 1.87 16.14 -3.84
C GLY A 449 1.61 16.53 -5.30
N LYS A 450 2.26 15.89 -6.28
CA LYS A 450 1.96 16.09 -7.69
C LYS A 450 0.55 15.56 -8.00
N LEU A 451 -0.30 16.40 -8.62
CA LEU A 451 -1.66 15.99 -8.99
C LEU A 451 -1.70 15.40 -10.40
N TYR A 452 -2.54 14.39 -10.58
CA TYR A 452 -2.70 13.68 -11.84
C TYR A 452 -3.93 14.18 -12.60
N TYR A 453 -3.73 14.62 -13.86
CA TYR A 453 -4.81 15.07 -14.72
C TYR A 453 -5.55 13.88 -15.33
N GLY A 454 -6.86 13.82 -15.18
CA GLY A 454 -7.66 12.74 -15.76
C GLY A 454 -9.12 12.79 -15.32
N ASN A 455 -9.87 11.76 -15.68
CA ASN A 455 -11.25 11.57 -15.26
C ASN A 455 -11.29 10.54 -14.13
N GLY A 456 -11.73 10.95 -12.95
CA GLY A 456 -11.81 10.13 -11.73
C GLY A 456 -13.17 9.48 -11.50
N ASN A 457 -14.12 9.57 -12.45
CA ASN A 457 -15.44 8.93 -12.31
C ASN A 457 -15.37 7.47 -12.80
N PRO A 458 -15.58 6.48 -11.91
CA PRO A 458 -15.52 5.06 -12.27
C PRO A 458 -16.52 4.62 -13.36
N SER A 459 -17.55 5.42 -13.59
CA SER A 459 -18.55 5.16 -14.63
C SER A 459 -18.17 5.71 -16.00
N ALA A 460 -17.12 6.53 -16.08
CA ALA A 460 -16.67 7.13 -17.32
C ALA A 460 -15.77 6.17 -18.13
N SER A 461 -15.86 6.23 -19.45
CA SER A 461 -15.00 5.42 -20.34
C SER A 461 -13.52 5.82 -20.30
N ALA A 462 -13.23 7.05 -19.88
CA ALA A 462 -11.88 7.59 -19.72
C ALA A 462 -11.40 7.57 -18.26
N TYR A 463 -12.00 6.72 -17.42
CA TYR A 463 -11.64 6.59 -16.02
C TYR A 463 -10.16 6.29 -15.81
N ASP A 464 -9.53 7.01 -14.91
CA ASP A 464 -8.25 6.67 -14.30
C ASP A 464 -8.36 6.89 -12.79
N SER A 465 -8.16 5.86 -12.02
CA SER A 465 -8.27 5.89 -10.55
C SER A 465 -7.29 6.85 -9.87
N ARG A 466 -6.21 7.25 -10.56
CA ARG A 466 -5.23 8.22 -10.09
C ARG A 466 -5.64 9.67 -10.32
N ALA A 467 -6.72 9.92 -11.08
CA ALA A 467 -7.11 11.28 -11.44
C ALA A 467 -7.42 12.13 -10.19
N ASP A 468 -6.72 13.26 -10.09
CA ASP A 468 -6.89 14.23 -9.01
C ASP A 468 -7.56 15.51 -9.48
N PHE A 469 -7.43 15.85 -10.78
CA PHE A 469 -8.07 17.05 -11.31
C PHE A 469 -8.38 16.94 -12.79
N ILE A 470 -9.40 17.69 -13.20
CA ILE A 470 -9.81 17.85 -14.59
C ILE A 470 -10.23 19.31 -14.82
N CYS A 471 -10.01 19.80 -16.03
CA CYS A 471 -10.45 21.13 -16.46
C CYS A 471 -11.40 20.99 -17.65
N ASN A 472 -12.54 21.65 -17.58
CA ASN A 472 -13.54 21.72 -18.64
C ASN A 472 -13.97 23.18 -18.88
N GLY A 473 -13.30 23.85 -19.84
CA GLY A 473 -13.51 25.27 -20.08
C GLY A 473 -13.06 26.13 -18.89
N ASP A 474 -13.98 26.89 -18.32
CA ASP A 474 -13.76 27.79 -17.18
C ASP A 474 -13.74 27.07 -15.82
N ASP A 475 -14.02 25.76 -15.81
CA ASP A 475 -14.28 24.98 -14.63
C ASP A 475 -13.17 23.97 -14.36
N VAL A 476 -12.73 23.87 -13.09
CA VAL A 476 -11.74 22.89 -12.64
C VAL A 476 -12.27 22.15 -11.43
N GLU A 477 -12.30 20.85 -11.51
CA GLU A 477 -12.57 19.97 -10.37
C GLU A 477 -11.28 19.34 -9.87
N ILE A 478 -11.13 19.25 -8.54
CA ILE A 478 -9.90 18.77 -7.90
C ILE A 478 -10.28 17.89 -6.70
N ARG A 479 -9.58 16.78 -6.53
CA ARG A 479 -9.64 15.93 -5.33
C ARG A 479 -8.29 16.02 -4.60
N ILE A 480 -8.32 16.26 -3.30
CA ILE A 480 -7.15 16.27 -2.43
C ILE A 480 -7.37 15.22 -1.33
N PRO A 481 -6.61 14.11 -1.32
CA PRO A 481 -6.63 13.15 -0.22
C PRO A 481 -6.27 13.81 1.12
N TRP A 482 -6.92 13.37 2.20
CA TRP A 482 -6.77 13.97 3.52
C TRP A 482 -5.32 14.02 4.03
N GLN A 483 -4.54 12.97 3.80
CA GLN A 483 -3.15 12.94 4.28
C GLN A 483 -2.26 13.98 3.60
N LEU A 484 -2.57 14.41 2.34
CA LEU A 484 -1.86 15.52 1.69
C LEU A 484 -2.07 16.87 2.39
N LEU A 485 -3.10 16.98 3.24
CA LEU A 485 -3.36 18.15 4.09
C LEU A 485 -2.98 17.90 5.56
N ASN A 486 -2.10 16.95 5.82
CA ASN A 486 -1.63 16.56 7.15
C ASN A 486 -2.73 16.18 8.14
N PHE A 487 -3.85 15.63 7.67
CA PHE A 487 -4.83 15.02 8.57
C PHE A 487 -4.33 13.68 9.07
N SER A 488 -4.30 13.51 10.40
CA SER A 488 -3.99 12.24 11.06
C SER A 488 -5.24 11.40 11.31
N ASP A 489 -6.41 12.05 11.50
CA ASP A 489 -7.73 11.43 11.60
C ASP A 489 -8.81 12.41 11.11
N PRO A 490 -9.18 12.40 9.81
CA PRO A 490 -10.24 13.26 9.29
C PRO A 490 -11.62 12.90 9.86
N SER A 491 -11.83 11.68 10.36
CA SER A 491 -13.12 11.30 10.97
C SER A 491 -13.45 12.14 12.20
N ARG A 492 -12.42 12.72 12.85
CA ARG A 492 -12.52 13.66 13.98
C ARG A 492 -11.99 15.05 13.67
N MET A 493 -11.65 15.32 12.42
CA MET A 493 -11.02 16.58 11.99
C MET A 493 -9.75 16.88 12.79
N GLN A 494 -8.89 15.88 12.95
CA GLN A 494 -7.58 16.01 13.58
C GLN A 494 -6.50 16.13 12.51
N ILE A 495 -5.69 17.18 12.65
CA ILE A 495 -4.50 17.43 11.85
C ILE A 495 -3.25 17.27 12.72
N HIS A 496 -2.09 17.17 12.08
CA HIS A 496 -0.81 17.29 12.80
C HIS A 496 -0.69 18.66 13.44
N ASP A 497 -0.15 18.71 14.65
CA ASP A 497 0.28 19.96 15.28
C ASP A 497 1.63 20.42 14.71
N ASP A 498 2.13 21.58 15.12
CA ASP A 498 3.46 22.08 14.78
C ASP A 498 4.54 21.08 15.26
N TYR A 499 5.26 20.46 14.35
CA TYR A 499 6.28 19.43 14.64
C TYR A 499 7.40 19.89 15.57
N TYR A 500 7.66 21.19 15.61
CA TYR A 500 8.78 21.79 16.35
C TYR A 500 8.32 22.46 17.64
N ASP A 501 7.03 22.39 17.99
CA ASP A 501 6.44 22.98 19.18
C ASP A 501 6.00 21.87 20.14
N GLY A 502 6.90 21.36 20.97
CA GLY A 502 6.55 20.32 21.94
C GLY A 502 7.60 19.24 22.13
N ASN A 503 7.18 18.01 22.36
CA ASN A 503 8.02 16.90 22.84
C ASN A 503 8.53 15.96 21.73
N TYR A 504 8.87 16.45 20.58
CA TYR A 504 9.39 15.62 19.49
C TYR A 504 8.44 14.47 19.11
N GLY A 505 7.43 14.75 18.34
CA GLY A 505 6.50 13.75 17.87
C GLY A 505 5.33 14.35 17.12
N ILE A 506 4.59 13.49 16.43
CA ILE A 506 3.37 13.91 15.75
C ILE A 506 2.27 13.96 16.80
N GLU A 507 2.04 15.16 17.33
CA GLU A 507 0.85 15.44 18.14
C GLU A 507 -0.28 15.84 17.18
N ALA A 508 -1.52 15.53 17.57
CA ALA A 508 -2.70 15.89 16.80
C ALA A 508 -3.48 17.00 17.47
N VAL A 509 -4.04 17.89 16.66
CA VAL A 509 -4.92 18.97 17.11
C VAL A 509 -6.22 18.94 16.30
N GLY A 510 -7.36 19.07 17.00
CA GLY A 510 -8.67 19.14 16.33
C GLY A 510 -8.93 20.53 15.78
N ILE A 511 -9.38 20.61 14.53
CA ILE A 511 -9.80 21.84 13.87
C ILE A 511 -11.29 21.83 13.58
N LYS A 512 -11.89 23.01 13.42
CA LYS A 512 -13.32 23.18 13.14
C LYS A 512 -13.59 23.91 11.84
N GLU A 513 -12.55 24.49 11.28
CA GLU A 513 -12.63 25.31 10.08
C GLU A 513 -11.28 25.29 9.36
N MET A 514 -11.31 25.30 8.04
CA MET A 514 -10.16 25.60 7.20
C MET A 514 -10.54 26.71 6.24
N PHE A 515 -9.55 27.43 5.73
CA PHE A 515 -9.79 28.53 4.81
C PHE A 515 -9.10 28.24 3.48
N ILE A 516 -9.77 28.64 2.39
CA ILE A 516 -9.30 28.37 1.05
C ILE A 516 -9.69 29.52 0.12
N GLY A 517 -8.82 29.82 -0.81
CA GLY A 517 -9.06 30.79 -1.86
C GLY A 517 -8.31 30.43 -3.12
N PHE A 518 -8.44 31.20 -4.18
CA PHE A 518 -7.61 31.07 -5.36
C PHE A 518 -7.45 32.38 -6.11
N GLY A 519 -6.36 32.52 -6.86
CA GLY A 519 -6.10 33.70 -7.66
C GLY A 519 -4.74 33.62 -8.39
N GLY A 520 -4.44 34.67 -9.14
CA GLY A 520 -3.12 34.88 -9.76
C GLY A 520 -2.18 35.71 -8.86
N GLU A 521 -1.07 36.15 -9.42
CA GLU A 521 -0.03 36.92 -8.70
C GLU A 521 -0.34 38.42 -8.53
N GLU A 522 -1.38 38.93 -9.15
CA GLU A 522 -1.62 40.37 -9.26
C GLU A 522 -2.20 41.03 -8.01
N ASN A 523 -2.92 40.26 -7.20
CA ASN A 523 -3.64 40.75 -6.01
C ASN A 523 -3.47 39.81 -4.83
N THR A 524 -3.76 40.33 -3.64
CA THR A 524 -3.89 39.46 -2.46
C THR A 524 -5.08 38.52 -2.63
N ILE A 525 -4.84 37.21 -2.49
CA ILE A 525 -5.87 36.17 -2.64
C ILE A 525 -6.72 36.15 -1.35
N GLU A 526 -7.98 36.52 -1.48
CA GLU A 526 -8.97 36.39 -0.41
C GLU A 526 -9.34 34.94 -0.17
N MET A 527 -9.62 34.57 1.08
CA MET A 527 -9.86 33.20 1.50
C MET A 527 -11.17 33.05 2.25
N GLY A 528 -12.04 32.14 1.79
CA GLY A 528 -13.31 31.80 2.43
C GLY A 528 -13.16 30.66 3.43
N GLY A 529 -13.96 30.68 4.50
CA GLY A 529 -13.94 29.63 5.55
C GLY A 529 -14.90 28.47 5.26
N LEU A 530 -14.40 27.25 5.35
CA LEU A 530 -15.17 26.02 5.34
C LEU A 530 -15.27 25.47 6.76
N LYS A 531 -16.50 25.31 7.26
CA LYS A 531 -16.74 24.63 8.55
C LYS A 531 -16.60 23.14 8.39
N LEU A 532 -15.76 22.54 9.22
CA LEU A 532 -15.47 21.11 9.23
C LEU A 532 -16.27 20.39 10.31
N LYS A 533 -16.79 19.23 9.97
CA LYS A 533 -17.49 18.32 10.87
C LYS A 533 -17.07 16.89 10.61
N GLY A 534 -16.47 16.23 11.58
CA GLY A 534 -16.14 14.82 11.52
C GLY A 534 -17.38 13.92 11.53
N TRP A 535 -17.20 12.69 11.06
CA TRP A 535 -18.22 11.63 11.05
C TRP A 535 -18.01 10.61 12.17
N GLU A 536 -17.01 10.82 13.03
CA GLU A 536 -16.68 9.99 14.19
C GLU A 536 -16.47 8.50 13.82
N ASN A 537 -17.32 7.62 14.31
CA ASN A 537 -17.24 6.18 14.09
C ASN A 537 -18.19 5.67 13.00
N THR A 538 -18.83 6.56 12.27
CA THR A 538 -19.82 6.19 11.25
C THR A 538 -19.33 6.65 9.90
N VAL A 539 -18.79 5.73 9.10
CA VAL A 539 -18.42 5.99 7.72
C VAL A 539 -19.51 5.45 6.79
N SER A 540 -19.82 6.21 5.76
CA SER A 540 -20.70 5.79 4.67
C SER A 540 -19.84 5.39 3.48
N TYR A 541 -20.06 4.20 2.95
CA TYR A 541 -19.32 3.67 1.79
C TYR A 541 -20.22 2.77 0.94
N HIS A 542 -19.78 2.53 -0.29
CA HIS A 542 -20.33 1.52 -1.18
C HIS A 542 -19.21 0.70 -1.82
N GLU A 543 -19.58 -0.51 -2.24
CA GLU A 543 -18.65 -1.46 -2.85
C GLU A 543 -18.63 -1.28 -4.37
N ARG A 544 -17.43 -1.30 -4.95
CA ARG A 544 -17.21 -1.24 -6.38
C ARG A 544 -16.11 -2.21 -6.82
N LEU A 545 -16.35 -2.98 -7.87
CA LEU A 545 -15.31 -3.80 -8.49
C LEU A 545 -14.36 -2.90 -9.28
N LYS A 546 -13.06 -2.99 -8.97
CA LYS A 546 -12.00 -2.26 -9.68
C LYS A 546 -11.84 -2.75 -11.12
N GLU A 547 -11.26 -1.93 -12.01
CA GLU A 547 -10.88 -2.34 -13.37
C GLU A 547 -9.96 -3.58 -13.37
N ALA A 548 -9.10 -3.72 -12.37
CA ALA A 548 -8.22 -4.88 -12.20
C ALA A 548 -8.97 -6.21 -12.18
N TYR A 549 -10.17 -6.24 -11.56
CA TYR A 549 -11.04 -7.42 -11.58
C TYR A 549 -11.46 -7.78 -13.02
N GLN A 550 -11.82 -6.79 -13.83
CA GLN A 550 -12.25 -7.04 -15.22
C GLN A 550 -11.10 -7.52 -16.10
N VAL A 551 -9.88 -6.99 -15.88
CA VAL A 551 -8.67 -7.43 -16.58
C VAL A 551 -8.39 -8.90 -16.27
N LEU A 552 -8.35 -9.29 -14.98
CA LEU A 552 -8.12 -10.66 -14.56
C LEU A 552 -9.22 -11.61 -15.04
N LYS A 553 -10.48 -11.21 -14.90
CA LYS A 553 -11.62 -12.00 -15.38
C LYS A 553 -11.51 -12.28 -16.88
N THR A 554 -11.20 -11.28 -17.69
CA THR A 554 -11.04 -11.42 -19.12
C THR A 554 -9.88 -12.37 -19.45
N TYR A 555 -8.75 -12.23 -18.75
CA TYR A 555 -7.59 -13.08 -18.94
C TYR A 555 -7.90 -14.55 -18.62
N TRP A 556 -8.48 -14.84 -17.46
CA TRP A 556 -8.76 -16.23 -17.05
C TRP A 556 -9.90 -16.89 -17.82
N THR A 557 -10.94 -16.14 -18.21
CA THR A 557 -12.04 -16.69 -19.01
C THR A 557 -11.68 -16.82 -20.49
N GLY A 558 -10.71 -16.08 -20.99
CA GLY A 558 -10.19 -16.20 -22.36
C GLY A 558 -9.20 -17.34 -22.55
N LYS A 559 -8.66 -17.91 -21.47
CA LYS A 559 -7.87 -19.15 -21.54
C LYS A 559 -8.82 -20.33 -21.54
N GLU A 560 -8.93 -21.01 -22.68
CA GLU A 560 -9.49 -22.37 -22.72
C GLU A 560 -8.55 -23.25 -21.90
N TYR A 561 -9.10 -23.95 -20.91
CA TYR A 561 -8.36 -24.98 -20.18
C TYR A 561 -8.14 -26.14 -21.17
N GLU A 562 -6.90 -26.28 -21.68
CA GLU A 562 -6.45 -27.47 -22.37
C GLU A 562 -6.28 -28.64 -21.39
#